data_f4a3b4193105e11fed903c7d571c8b15
#
_entry.id   f4a3b4193105e11fed903c7d571c8b15
#
_cell.length_a   1.000
_cell.length_b   1.000
_cell.length_c   1.000
_cell.angle_alpha   90.00
_cell.angle_beta   90.00
_cell.angle_gamma   90.00
#
_symmetry.space_group_name_H-M   'P 1'
#
loop_
_entity.id
_entity.type
_entity.pdbx_description
1 polymer ?
#
loop_
_entity_poly.entity_id
_entity_poly.type
_entity_poly.pdbx_seq_one_letter_code
_entity_poly.pdbx_strand_id
1 'polypeptide(L)'
;VFGVILGSGVGGGLVIDKRIVNGPNGITGEWGHNQIPSACIEGVQIKKTNLRAGEIENFVAGIGISKAFKNEFKKDLSAQKIFEMHRKLDLDAEKLIDKYKDQLAMSLATVVNIIDPDVFVFGGGVSNEINFLDEIKQKMKKFVAGGEFEGTFLKPKFGDASGVRGAARLARTTNY
;
A
#
# COMPACT_ATOMS: atom_id res chain seq x y z
N VAL A 1 7.27 -2.00 13.77
CA VAL A 1 6.07 -1.36 13.14
C VAL A 1 6.43 -0.82 11.79
N PHE A 2 5.63 -1.12 10.78
CA PHE A 2 5.76 -0.53 9.45
C PHE A 2 4.52 0.32 9.13
N GLY A 3 4.73 1.61 8.86
CA GLY A 3 3.71 2.52 8.38
C GLY A 3 3.49 2.34 6.89
N VAL A 4 2.24 2.19 6.47
CA VAL A 4 1.82 2.08 5.06
C VAL A 4 0.95 3.28 4.75
N ILE A 5 1.37 4.11 3.81
CA ILE A 5 0.59 5.25 3.34
C ILE A 5 0.13 4.96 1.92
N LEU A 6 -1.19 4.86 1.74
CA LEU A 6 -1.83 4.70 0.44
C LEU A 6 -2.71 5.93 0.18
N GLY A 7 -2.22 6.79 -0.69
CA GLY A 7 -2.88 8.03 -1.09
C GLY A 7 -2.87 8.18 -2.61
N SER A 8 -2.59 9.37 -3.12
CA SER A 8 -2.31 9.59 -4.56
C SER A 8 -1.09 8.80 -5.01
N GLY A 9 -0.09 8.67 -4.13
CA GLY A 9 1.08 7.81 -4.23
C GLY A 9 1.15 6.80 -3.10
N VAL A 10 2.30 6.13 -2.97
CA VAL A 10 2.61 5.15 -1.92
C VAL A 10 3.84 5.59 -1.16
N GLY A 11 3.73 5.62 0.16
CA GLY A 11 4.84 5.87 1.05
C GLY A 11 4.84 4.93 2.25
N GLY A 12 5.86 5.05 3.08
CA GLY A 12 5.94 4.25 4.29
C GLY A 12 6.97 4.79 5.27
N GLY A 13 7.10 4.07 6.38
CA GLY A 13 8.10 4.37 7.40
C GLY A 13 8.30 3.19 8.32
N LEU A 14 9.54 3.00 8.75
CA LEU A 14 9.92 1.90 9.62
C LEU A 14 10.27 2.42 11.02
N VAL A 15 9.68 1.81 12.03
CA VAL A 15 9.98 2.06 13.45
C VAL A 15 10.41 0.75 14.10
N ILE A 16 11.62 0.71 14.65
CA ILE A 16 12.18 -0.40 15.43
C ILE A 16 12.53 0.15 16.81
N ASP A 17 12.15 -0.54 17.86
CA ASP A 17 12.41 -0.15 19.26
C ASP A 17 12.05 1.31 19.58
N LYS A 18 10.89 1.74 19.09
CA LYS A 18 10.36 3.12 19.24
C LYS A 18 11.19 4.21 18.56
N ARG A 19 12.15 3.84 17.70
CA ARG A 19 12.99 4.76 16.93
C ARG A 19 12.66 4.65 15.46
N ILE A 20 12.57 5.80 14.79
CA ILE A 20 12.43 5.84 13.35
C ILE A 20 13.75 5.39 12.73
N VAL A 21 13.66 4.46 11.81
CA VAL A 21 14.82 4.02 11.02
C VAL A 21 15.02 5.00 9.88
N ASN A 22 16.16 5.66 9.87
CA ASN A 22 16.59 6.53 8.78
C ASN A 22 17.84 5.91 8.13
N GLY A 23 17.76 5.69 6.81
CA GLY A 23 18.93 5.34 6.02
C GLY A 23 19.76 6.58 5.66
N PRO A 24 20.97 6.39 5.12
CA PRO A 24 21.86 7.51 4.75
C PRO A 24 21.26 8.42 3.67
N ASN A 25 20.33 7.92 2.88
CA ASN A 25 19.66 8.67 1.79
C ASN A 25 18.29 9.21 2.20
N GLY A 26 17.83 8.96 3.44
CA GLY A 26 16.51 9.38 3.91
C GLY A 26 15.31 8.71 3.20
N ILE A 27 15.52 7.56 2.54
CA ILE A 27 14.51 6.86 1.75
C ILE A 27 13.97 5.58 2.40
N THR A 28 14.18 5.40 3.70
CA THR A 28 13.64 4.24 4.41
C THR A 28 12.11 4.28 4.39
N GLY A 29 11.52 3.22 3.86
CA GLY A 29 10.07 3.14 3.72
C GLY A 29 9.52 3.53 2.35
N GLU A 30 10.37 3.88 1.37
CA GLU A 30 9.99 4.15 -0.02
C GLU A 30 9.64 2.85 -0.79
N TRP A 31 8.88 1.98 -0.17
CA TRP A 31 8.52 0.65 -0.69
C TRP A 31 7.65 0.71 -1.95
N GLY A 32 6.95 1.82 -2.16
CA GLY A 32 6.15 2.07 -3.36
C GLY A 32 6.96 2.09 -4.66
N HIS A 33 8.26 2.41 -4.58
CA HIS A 33 9.20 2.39 -5.71
C HIS A 33 9.81 1.02 -6.00
N ASN A 34 9.57 0.01 -5.17
CA ASN A 34 9.95 -1.36 -5.50
C ASN A 34 9.09 -1.88 -6.66
N GLN A 35 9.67 -2.81 -7.43
CA GLN A 35 8.92 -3.47 -8.49
C GLN A 35 7.84 -4.37 -7.88
N ILE A 36 6.62 -4.29 -8.41
CA ILE A 36 5.58 -5.24 -8.03
C ILE A 36 5.99 -6.66 -8.49
N PRO A 37 5.75 -7.71 -7.71
CA PRO A 37 6.01 -9.07 -8.16
C PRO A 37 5.30 -9.37 -9.47
N SER A 38 6.01 -9.98 -10.42
CA SER A 38 5.56 -10.18 -11.81
C SER A 38 4.25 -10.97 -11.94
N ALA A 39 3.96 -11.85 -10.98
CA ALA A 39 2.70 -12.59 -10.91
C ALA A 39 1.44 -11.68 -10.78
N CYS A 40 1.62 -10.41 -10.39
CA CYS A 40 0.54 -9.42 -10.33
C CYS A 40 0.27 -8.70 -11.66
N ILE A 41 1.05 -8.96 -12.71
CA ILE A 41 1.12 -8.12 -13.90
C ILE A 41 0.57 -8.87 -15.12
N GLU A 42 -0.53 -9.59 -15.00
CA GLU A 42 -1.19 -10.14 -16.18
C GLU A 42 -1.57 -9.03 -17.16
N GLY A 43 -1.00 -9.08 -18.37
CA GLY A 43 -1.30 -8.16 -19.47
C GLY A 43 -0.55 -6.83 -19.43
N VAL A 44 0.29 -6.55 -18.45
CA VAL A 44 1.13 -5.33 -18.44
C VAL A 44 2.52 -5.67 -18.98
N GLN A 45 2.80 -5.21 -20.21
CA GLN A 45 4.17 -5.24 -20.73
C GLN A 45 4.98 -4.09 -20.12
N ILE A 46 5.84 -4.40 -19.15
CA ILE A 46 6.84 -3.46 -18.67
C ILE A 46 7.89 -3.33 -19.78
N LYS A 47 7.80 -2.26 -20.55
CA LYS A 47 8.81 -1.95 -21.56
C LYS A 47 10.14 -1.71 -20.85
N LYS A 48 11.23 -2.31 -21.35
CA LYS A 48 12.61 -2.13 -20.84
C LYS A 48 13.03 -0.66 -20.70
N THR A 49 12.37 0.25 -21.40
CA THR A 49 12.63 1.70 -21.40
C THR A 49 11.89 2.48 -20.31
N ASN A 50 10.95 1.86 -19.59
CA ASN A 50 10.21 2.50 -18.51
C ASN A 50 10.06 1.53 -17.32
N LEU A 51 11.15 1.33 -16.59
CA LEU A 51 11.19 0.43 -15.42
C LEU A 51 10.26 0.90 -14.30
N ARG A 52 10.02 2.21 -14.18
CA ARG A 52 9.10 2.77 -13.18
C ARG A 52 7.65 2.38 -13.42
N ALA A 53 7.28 1.95 -14.61
CA ALA A 53 5.93 1.44 -14.87
C ALA A 53 5.56 0.19 -14.05
N GLY A 54 6.56 -0.55 -13.55
CA GLY A 54 6.39 -1.73 -12.71
C GLY A 54 6.43 -1.45 -11.21
N GLU A 55 6.60 -0.20 -10.78
CA GLU A 55 6.63 0.15 -9.35
C GLU A 55 5.28 -0.12 -8.68
N ILE A 56 5.31 -0.60 -7.43
CA ILE A 56 4.12 -0.91 -6.62
C ILE A 56 3.13 0.25 -6.60
N GLU A 57 3.62 1.49 -6.53
CA GLU A 57 2.81 2.70 -6.52
C GLU A 57 1.84 2.77 -7.72
N ASN A 58 2.26 2.34 -8.90
CA ASN A 58 1.42 2.36 -10.11
C ASN A 58 0.22 1.40 -10.06
N PHE A 59 0.20 0.49 -9.09
CA PHE A 59 -0.86 -0.51 -8.94
C PHE A 59 -1.73 -0.25 -7.71
N VAL A 60 -1.12 0.17 -6.58
CA VAL A 60 -1.85 0.23 -5.31
C VAL A 60 -2.14 1.66 -4.82
N ALA A 61 -1.59 2.69 -5.48
CA ALA A 61 -1.96 4.09 -5.24
C ALA A 61 -3.28 4.48 -5.92
N GLY A 62 -3.90 5.55 -5.46
CA GLY A 62 -5.16 6.04 -6.01
C GLY A 62 -5.08 6.39 -7.50
N ILE A 63 -3.94 6.94 -7.95
CA ILE A 63 -3.72 7.23 -9.38
C ILE A 63 -3.64 5.93 -10.19
N GLY A 64 -3.00 4.89 -9.65
CA GLY A 64 -2.90 3.57 -10.28
C GLY A 64 -4.27 2.91 -10.44
N ILE A 65 -5.07 2.90 -9.38
CA ILE A 65 -6.44 2.36 -9.37
C ILE A 65 -7.31 3.06 -10.43
N SER A 66 -7.28 4.40 -10.47
CA SER A 66 -8.05 5.19 -11.45
C SER A 66 -7.63 4.88 -12.89
N LYS A 67 -6.31 4.80 -13.16
CA LYS A 67 -5.78 4.43 -14.47
C LYS A 67 -6.19 3.01 -14.89
N ALA A 68 -6.09 2.05 -13.99
CA ALA A 68 -6.46 0.67 -14.25
C ALA A 68 -7.95 0.56 -14.61
N PHE A 69 -8.82 1.22 -13.85
CA PHE A 69 -10.25 1.25 -14.12
C PHE A 69 -10.58 1.89 -15.47
N LYS A 70 -9.97 3.05 -15.77
CA LYS A 70 -10.12 3.72 -17.07
C LYS A 70 -9.66 2.86 -18.24
N ASN A 71 -8.54 2.15 -18.07
CA ASN A 71 -7.98 1.30 -19.14
C ASN A 71 -8.88 0.08 -19.40
N GLU A 72 -9.38 -0.57 -18.36
CA GLU A 72 -10.17 -1.80 -18.48
C GLU A 72 -11.64 -1.52 -18.87
N PHE A 73 -12.27 -0.55 -18.19
CA PHE A 73 -13.71 -0.31 -18.33
C PHE A 73 -14.07 0.96 -19.13
N LYS A 74 -13.06 1.73 -19.60
CA LYS A 74 -13.24 2.98 -20.36
C LYS A 74 -14.04 4.08 -19.61
N LYS A 75 -14.05 4.01 -18.28
CA LYS A 75 -14.70 4.98 -17.40
C LYS A 75 -13.63 5.74 -16.60
N ASP A 76 -13.64 7.07 -16.67
CA ASP A 76 -12.66 7.94 -15.97
C ASP A 76 -13.21 8.30 -14.60
N LEU A 77 -12.79 7.57 -13.56
CA LEU A 77 -13.30 7.71 -12.19
C LEU A 77 -12.15 7.84 -11.20
N SER A 78 -12.37 8.57 -10.11
CA SER A 78 -11.45 8.60 -8.99
C SER A 78 -11.44 7.26 -8.23
N ALA A 79 -10.32 6.95 -7.57
CA ALA A 79 -10.23 5.75 -6.72
C ALA A 79 -11.36 5.72 -5.66
N GLN A 80 -11.64 6.86 -5.02
CA GLN A 80 -12.73 6.96 -4.05
C GLN A 80 -14.08 6.53 -4.65
N LYS A 81 -14.37 7.00 -5.88
CA LYS A 81 -15.62 6.62 -6.56
C LYS A 81 -15.68 5.14 -6.90
N ILE A 82 -14.55 4.54 -7.27
CA ILE A 82 -14.44 3.11 -7.55
C ILE A 82 -14.70 2.29 -6.28
N PHE A 83 -14.12 2.69 -5.14
CA PHE A 83 -14.40 2.04 -3.84
C PHE A 83 -15.87 2.22 -3.42
N GLU A 84 -16.48 3.38 -3.69
CA GLU A 84 -17.92 3.59 -3.46
C GLU A 84 -18.77 2.63 -4.30
N MET A 85 -18.44 2.44 -5.59
CA MET A 85 -19.10 1.50 -6.47
C MET A 85 -18.93 0.05 -6.00
N HIS A 86 -17.73 -0.33 -5.56
CA HIS A 86 -17.47 -1.66 -4.98
C HIS A 86 -18.37 -1.92 -3.75
N ARG A 87 -18.54 -0.93 -2.85
CA ARG A 87 -19.45 -1.06 -1.70
C ARG A 87 -20.92 -1.21 -2.11
N LYS A 88 -21.26 -0.80 -3.34
CA LYS A 88 -22.61 -0.95 -3.94
C LYS A 88 -22.72 -2.20 -4.83
N LEU A 89 -21.74 -3.09 -4.78
CA LEU A 89 -21.70 -4.34 -5.54
C LEU A 89 -21.71 -4.13 -7.06
N ASP A 90 -21.10 -3.06 -7.55
CA ASP A 90 -20.89 -2.85 -8.99
C ASP A 90 -19.86 -3.86 -9.52
N LEU A 91 -20.21 -4.59 -10.57
CA LEU A 91 -19.41 -5.71 -11.09
C LEU A 91 -18.03 -5.28 -11.64
N ASP A 92 -17.95 -4.12 -12.29
CA ASP A 92 -16.69 -3.60 -12.81
C ASP A 92 -15.74 -3.24 -11.67
N ALA A 93 -16.29 -2.58 -10.64
CA ALA A 93 -15.53 -2.19 -9.45
C ALA A 93 -15.11 -3.42 -8.63
N GLU A 94 -15.97 -4.42 -8.48
CA GLU A 94 -15.66 -5.67 -7.79
C GLU A 94 -14.47 -6.38 -8.46
N LYS A 95 -14.52 -6.54 -9.79
CA LYS A 95 -13.46 -7.16 -10.57
C LYS A 95 -12.10 -6.44 -10.41
N LEU A 96 -12.10 -5.10 -10.42
CA LEU A 96 -10.87 -4.34 -10.20
C LEU A 96 -10.35 -4.48 -8.78
N ILE A 97 -11.24 -4.36 -7.79
CA ILE A 97 -10.86 -4.42 -6.37
C ILE A 97 -10.34 -5.80 -5.98
N ASP A 98 -10.83 -6.88 -6.57
CA ASP A 98 -10.26 -8.22 -6.33
C ASP A 98 -8.81 -8.32 -6.84
N LYS A 99 -8.51 -7.78 -8.02
CA LYS A 99 -7.11 -7.67 -8.50
C LYS A 99 -6.26 -6.80 -7.56
N TYR A 100 -6.82 -5.67 -7.13
CA TYR A 100 -6.16 -4.76 -6.19
C TYR A 100 -5.82 -5.43 -4.86
N LYS A 101 -6.72 -6.25 -4.31
CA LYS A 101 -6.46 -7.03 -3.08
C LYS A 101 -5.24 -7.94 -3.26
N ASP A 102 -5.13 -8.64 -4.39
CA ASP A 102 -3.99 -9.51 -4.67
C ASP A 102 -2.69 -8.72 -4.85
N GLN A 103 -2.74 -7.61 -5.58
CA GLN A 103 -1.60 -6.72 -5.79
C GLN A 103 -1.07 -6.14 -4.47
N LEU A 104 -1.97 -5.65 -3.60
CA LEU A 104 -1.58 -5.11 -2.31
C LEU A 104 -1.06 -6.21 -1.38
N ALA A 105 -1.71 -7.37 -1.32
CA ALA A 105 -1.27 -8.51 -0.52
C ALA A 105 0.15 -8.96 -0.89
N MET A 106 0.43 -9.12 -2.19
CA MET A 106 1.73 -9.52 -2.69
C MET A 106 2.81 -8.46 -2.43
N SER A 107 2.44 -7.18 -2.58
CA SER A 107 3.35 -6.07 -2.29
C SER A 107 3.71 -5.99 -0.80
N LEU A 108 2.74 -6.18 0.10
CA LEU A 108 2.99 -6.22 1.55
C LEU A 108 3.83 -7.43 1.96
N ALA A 109 3.65 -8.57 1.30
CA ALA A 109 4.45 -9.76 1.56
C ALA A 109 5.95 -9.51 1.30
N THR A 110 6.32 -8.65 0.35
CA THR A 110 7.73 -8.28 0.14
C THR A 110 8.33 -7.58 1.36
N VAL A 111 7.54 -6.77 2.04
CA VAL A 111 7.94 -6.10 3.28
C VAL A 111 8.06 -7.10 4.42
N VAL A 112 7.07 -8.00 4.57
CA VAL A 112 7.11 -9.07 5.58
C VAL A 112 8.35 -9.94 5.42
N ASN A 113 8.65 -10.40 4.21
CA ASN A 113 9.79 -11.25 3.93
C ASN A 113 11.17 -10.60 4.18
N ILE A 114 11.23 -9.27 4.41
CA ILE A 114 12.48 -8.55 4.70
C ILE A 114 12.57 -8.17 6.16
N ILE A 115 11.48 -7.69 6.79
CA ILE A 115 11.54 -7.06 8.11
C ILE A 115 10.55 -7.66 9.12
N ASP A 116 9.66 -8.57 8.71
CA ASP A 116 8.68 -9.26 9.57
C ASP A 116 8.07 -8.34 10.66
N PRO A 117 7.30 -7.32 10.30
CA PRO A 117 6.85 -6.32 11.27
C PRO A 117 5.71 -6.85 12.13
N ASP A 118 5.75 -6.63 13.45
CA ASP A 118 4.64 -6.96 14.35
C ASP A 118 3.34 -6.24 13.96
N VAL A 119 3.46 -5.03 13.41
CA VAL A 119 2.30 -4.19 13.10
C VAL A 119 2.51 -3.43 11.80
N PHE A 120 1.50 -3.49 10.93
CA PHE A 120 1.28 -2.52 9.85
C PHE A 120 0.24 -1.47 10.27
N VAL A 121 0.54 -0.19 10.04
CA VAL A 121 -0.41 0.91 10.27
C VAL A 121 -0.76 1.55 8.94
N PHE A 122 -2.01 1.44 8.52
CA PHE A 122 -2.51 1.89 7.22
C PHE A 122 -3.10 3.28 7.27
N GLY A 123 -2.43 4.26 6.70
CA GLY A 123 -2.87 5.66 6.56
C GLY A 123 -2.98 6.11 5.10
N GLY A 124 -3.48 7.32 4.91
CA GLY A 124 -3.72 7.91 3.59
C GLY A 124 -5.13 7.68 3.05
N GLY A 125 -5.55 8.50 2.09
CA GLY A 125 -6.92 8.55 1.60
C GLY A 125 -7.43 7.23 1.02
N VAL A 126 -6.58 6.47 0.29
CA VAL A 126 -6.95 5.15 -0.22
C VAL A 126 -7.12 4.15 0.93
N SER A 127 -6.25 4.19 1.94
CA SER A 127 -6.39 3.32 3.11
C SER A 127 -7.69 3.54 3.86
N ASN A 128 -8.25 4.76 3.86
CA ASN A 128 -9.54 5.04 4.50
C ASN A 128 -10.71 4.31 3.80
N GLU A 129 -10.60 4.10 2.49
CA GLU A 129 -11.62 3.41 1.70
C GLU A 129 -11.58 1.87 1.87
N ILE A 130 -10.45 1.31 2.32
CA ILE A 130 -10.25 -0.13 2.46
C ILE A 130 -10.96 -0.62 3.73
N ASN A 131 -11.97 -1.48 3.57
CA ASN A 131 -12.69 -2.15 4.65
C ASN A 131 -12.43 -3.68 4.69
N PHE A 132 -11.50 -4.16 3.86
CA PHE A 132 -11.18 -5.59 3.66
C PHE A 132 -9.71 -5.90 4.02
N LEU A 133 -9.14 -5.25 5.04
CA LEU A 133 -7.76 -5.50 5.49
C LEU A 133 -7.52 -6.95 5.91
N ASP A 134 -8.53 -7.60 6.51
CA ASP A 134 -8.41 -9.02 6.91
C ASP A 134 -8.31 -9.95 5.70
N GLU A 135 -9.05 -9.66 4.61
CA GLU A 135 -8.93 -10.41 3.36
C GLU A 135 -7.52 -10.26 2.75
N ILE A 136 -6.99 -9.03 2.75
CA ILE A 136 -5.61 -8.76 2.29
C ILE A 136 -4.61 -9.54 3.12
N LYS A 137 -4.76 -9.57 4.46
CA LYS A 137 -3.89 -10.33 5.35
C LYS A 137 -3.94 -11.83 5.03
N GLN A 138 -5.11 -12.40 4.78
CA GLN A 138 -5.24 -13.80 4.40
C GLN A 138 -4.61 -14.09 3.03
N LYS A 139 -4.85 -13.24 2.04
CA LYS A 139 -4.22 -13.37 0.71
C LYS A 139 -2.69 -13.27 0.79
N MET A 140 -2.17 -12.37 1.64
CA MET A 140 -0.74 -12.13 1.82
C MET A 140 0.02 -13.37 2.30
N LYS A 141 -0.57 -14.21 3.15
CA LYS A 141 0.04 -15.45 3.66
C LYS A 141 0.57 -16.36 2.55
N LYS A 142 -0.07 -16.39 1.40
CA LYS A 142 0.36 -17.19 0.24
C LYS A 142 1.73 -16.78 -0.31
N PHE A 143 2.19 -15.58 0.00
CA PHE A 143 3.40 -14.95 -0.53
C PHE A 143 4.47 -14.73 0.54
N VAL A 144 4.14 -15.00 1.80
CA VAL A 144 5.06 -14.91 2.93
C VAL A 144 5.82 -16.22 3.08
N ALA A 145 7.11 -16.13 3.36
CA ALA A 145 7.94 -17.30 3.65
C ALA A 145 7.36 -18.07 4.86
N GLY A 146 7.13 -19.36 4.69
CA GLY A 146 6.48 -20.19 5.70
C GLY A 146 4.94 -20.14 5.69
N GLY A 147 4.33 -19.26 4.91
CA GLY A 147 2.87 -19.21 4.73
C GLY A 147 2.08 -18.64 5.90
N GLU A 148 2.75 -18.07 6.92
CA GLU A 148 2.11 -17.51 8.10
C GLU A 148 2.57 -16.07 8.36
N PHE A 149 1.64 -15.24 8.86
CA PHE A 149 1.91 -13.88 9.32
C PHE A 149 1.02 -13.57 10.53
N GLU A 150 1.61 -13.48 11.69
CA GLU A 150 0.91 -13.20 12.95
C GLU A 150 0.78 -11.71 13.26
N GLY A 151 1.55 -10.85 12.58
CA GLY A 151 1.49 -9.41 12.75
C GLY A 151 0.09 -8.82 12.56
N THR A 152 -0.13 -7.62 13.05
CA THR A 152 -1.44 -6.98 13.10
C THR A 152 -1.58 -5.87 12.06
N PHE A 153 -2.74 -5.77 11.41
CA PHE A 153 -3.12 -4.65 10.54
C PHE A 153 -3.99 -3.67 11.31
N LEU A 154 -3.57 -2.41 11.40
CA LEU A 154 -4.26 -1.37 12.16
C LEU A 154 -4.51 -0.12 11.31
N LYS A 155 -5.57 0.59 11.62
CA LYS A 155 -5.78 1.98 11.19
C LYS A 155 -5.09 2.94 12.16
N PRO A 156 -4.65 4.13 11.71
CA PRO A 156 -3.99 5.09 12.59
C PRO A 156 -4.98 5.67 13.61
N LYS A 157 -4.58 5.71 14.89
CA LYS A 157 -5.43 6.19 16.00
C LYS A 157 -5.99 7.61 15.79
N PHE A 158 -5.27 8.46 15.05
CA PHE A 158 -5.65 9.87 14.85
C PHE A 158 -6.05 10.16 13.39
N GLY A 159 -6.38 9.13 12.59
CA GLY A 159 -6.77 9.27 11.20
C GLY A 159 -5.73 10.06 10.39
N ASP A 160 -6.19 10.96 9.53
CA ASP A 160 -5.33 11.76 8.64
C ASP A 160 -4.39 12.73 9.39
N ALA A 161 -4.71 13.08 10.64
CA ALA A 161 -3.84 13.90 11.48
C ALA A 161 -2.59 13.16 11.99
N SER A 162 -2.48 11.84 11.80
CA SER A 162 -1.37 11.04 12.32
C SER A 162 -0.01 11.48 11.77
N GLY A 163 0.06 11.83 10.48
CA GLY A 163 1.29 12.32 9.85
C GLY A 163 1.79 13.63 10.45
N VAL A 164 0.90 14.61 10.56
CA VAL A 164 1.23 15.93 11.16
C VAL A 164 1.65 15.77 12.63
N ARG A 165 0.98 14.91 13.39
CA ARG A 165 1.34 14.63 14.80
C ARG A 165 2.70 13.94 14.90
N GLY A 166 3.02 13.03 13.97
CA GLY A 166 4.32 12.39 13.88
C GLY A 166 5.44 13.40 13.62
N ALA A 167 5.26 14.28 12.66
CA ALA A 167 6.18 15.37 12.35
C ALA A 167 6.40 16.30 13.55
N ALA A 168 5.32 16.71 14.22
CA ALA A 168 5.41 17.54 15.43
C ALA A 168 6.16 16.85 16.59
N ARG A 169 6.06 15.52 16.71
CA ARG A 169 6.82 14.76 17.69
C ARG A 169 8.30 14.74 17.38
N LEU A 170 8.68 14.58 16.11
CA LEU A 170 10.10 14.61 15.69
C LEU A 170 10.77 15.93 16.06
N ALA A 171 10.10 17.05 15.84
CA ALA A 171 10.60 18.38 16.21
C ALA A 171 10.89 18.52 17.71
N ARG A 172 10.20 17.75 18.58
CA ARG A 172 10.45 17.75 20.04
C ARG A 172 11.58 16.82 20.49
N THR A 173 11.93 15.84 19.68
CA THR A 173 12.96 14.85 20.02
C THR A 173 14.34 15.18 19.45
N THR A 174 14.40 16.07 18.49
CA THR A 174 15.67 16.69 18.03
C THR A 174 16.00 17.86 18.93
N ASN A 175 16.60 17.59 20.09
CA ASN A 175 17.41 18.63 20.76
C ASN A 175 18.61 18.90 19.85
N TYR A 176 18.64 20.09 19.25
CA TYR A 176 19.83 20.63 18.61
C TYR A 176 20.90 20.90 19.65
#